data_f9ab9bfa1103fd391252779aca685601
#
_entry.id   f9ab9bfa1103fd391252779aca685601
#
_cell.length_a   1.000
_cell.length_b   1.000
_cell.length_c   1.000
_cell.angle_alpha   90.00
_cell.angle_beta   90.00
_cell.angle_gamma   90.00
#
_symmetry.space_group_name_H-M   'P 1'
#
loop_
_entity.id
_entity.type
_entity.pdbx_description
1 polymer ?
#
loop_
_entity_poly.entity_id
_entity_poly.type
_entity_poly.pdbx_seq_one_letter_code
_entity_poly.pdbx_strand_id
1 'polypeptide(L)'
;MSSVDSALLQGLNPLQDLQPETIAELAGAAWLEEHPARRIIFQRDIQDPVYRYVLSGSVVLVDANDRRRQVRADDGADPLSEETPTRELAITASDVRLLCLPRSVCDAMLAGNQPPDYAVEEMQATADNPGEGLFYQLFADLVSERLELPSLPDIAVQVRRAVADDDSGPADLARILSRDPAMAARLIQLANGALYGGHGRVESLQQAIVRLGSTVTREVVTAHALRAVFQSSHAALKARMTRLWSHSTRVAATAHGIAPLFRGFDAEQALLAGLIHDIGVIPLLSNSVLYPDLTRDTLRLDETIAHYRGQTGAMILRYWRFPDHLATVPVNAEDWYRKTVEPEADYGDLIAISQLLSSREERAELGERWPQPEASAAWQRLEQHHDGPMSVEDLRARAEAAVRNAAQLLPS
;
A
#
# COMPACT_ATOMS: atom_id res chain seq x y z
N MET A 1 -5.52 30.21 24.77
CA MET A 1 -4.62 30.04 23.61
C MET A 1 -3.37 30.86 23.89
N SER A 2 -2.23 30.23 24.02
CA SER A 2 -0.96 30.95 24.19
C SER A 2 -0.57 31.51 22.84
N SER A 3 -0.55 32.82 22.66
CA SER A 3 -0.07 33.45 21.42
C SER A 3 1.38 33.00 21.18
N VAL A 4 1.64 32.53 19.97
CA VAL A 4 3.01 32.22 19.54
C VAL A 4 3.79 33.51 19.47
N ASP A 5 5.01 33.51 20.01
CA ASP A 5 5.88 34.68 19.96
C ASP A 5 6.34 34.89 18.50
N SER A 6 6.11 36.07 17.93
CA SER A 6 6.53 36.42 16.57
C SER A 6 8.05 36.25 16.36
N ALA A 7 8.84 36.34 17.44
CA ALA A 7 10.27 36.05 17.38
C ALA A 7 10.61 34.61 16.96
N LEU A 8 9.71 33.64 17.18
CA LEU A 8 9.90 32.25 16.74
C LEU A 8 9.73 32.09 15.21
N LEU A 9 9.04 33.02 14.55
CA LEU A 9 8.83 32.99 13.09
C LEU A 9 9.95 33.73 12.35
N GLN A 10 10.67 34.61 13.04
CA GLN A 10 11.79 35.34 12.43
C GLN A 10 12.93 34.37 12.15
N GLY A 11 13.33 34.28 10.89
CA GLY A 11 14.40 33.37 10.45
C GLY A 11 13.92 31.99 9.97
N LEU A 12 12.62 31.73 9.92
CA LEU A 12 12.06 30.53 9.30
C LEU A 12 11.88 30.74 7.80
N ASN A 13 12.25 29.73 6.99
CA ASN A 13 12.00 29.71 5.56
C ASN A 13 10.56 29.26 5.25
N PRO A 14 9.88 29.87 4.31
CA PRO A 14 10.23 31.06 3.51
C PRO A 14 9.84 32.40 4.14
N LEU A 15 9.58 32.47 5.45
CA LEU A 15 9.01 33.63 6.15
C LEU A 15 10.03 34.75 6.43
N GLN A 16 11.33 34.45 6.37
CA GLN A 16 12.42 35.38 6.74
C GLN A 16 12.42 36.69 5.90
N ASP A 17 11.84 36.65 4.71
CA ASP A 17 11.78 37.81 3.79
C ASP A 17 10.53 38.67 4.00
N LEU A 18 9.64 38.29 4.93
CA LEU A 18 8.43 39.03 5.23
C LEU A 18 8.70 40.22 6.16
N GLN A 19 7.88 41.26 6.04
CA GLN A 19 7.93 42.43 6.89
C GLN A 19 7.54 42.05 8.36
N PRO A 20 8.09 42.72 9.38
CA PRO A 20 7.79 42.43 10.78
C PRO A 20 6.31 42.49 11.14
N GLU A 21 5.54 43.36 10.51
CA GLU A 21 4.10 43.49 10.69
C GLU A 21 3.37 42.24 10.18
N THR A 22 3.75 41.73 9.02
CA THR A 22 3.19 40.49 8.43
C THR A 22 3.54 39.26 9.27
N ILE A 23 4.77 39.20 9.81
CA ILE A 23 5.18 38.16 10.74
C ILE A 23 4.34 38.19 12.03
N ALA A 24 4.00 39.38 12.54
CA ALA A 24 3.15 39.52 13.72
C ALA A 24 1.72 39.04 13.45
N GLU A 25 1.18 39.27 12.25
CA GLU A 25 -0.11 38.74 11.83
C GLU A 25 -0.08 37.20 11.71
N LEU A 26 0.98 36.63 11.09
CA LEU A 26 1.19 35.18 11.01
C LEU A 26 1.29 34.53 12.39
N ALA A 27 1.89 35.19 13.36
CA ALA A 27 1.99 34.70 14.73
C ALA A 27 0.60 34.52 15.38
N GLY A 28 -0.39 35.31 14.96
CA GLY A 28 -1.79 35.17 15.38
C GLY A 28 -2.47 33.92 14.82
N ALA A 29 -2.00 33.43 13.64
CA ALA A 29 -2.51 32.23 12.98
C ALA A 29 -1.69 30.96 13.31
N ALA A 30 -0.58 31.12 14.04
CA ALA A 30 0.32 30.00 14.39
C ALA A 30 -0.14 29.29 15.67
N TRP A 31 0.15 27.98 15.72
CA TRP A 31 -0.05 27.19 16.94
C TRP A 31 1.12 26.23 17.18
N LEU A 32 1.16 25.65 18.37
CA LEU A 32 2.16 24.67 18.76
C LEU A 32 1.53 23.30 18.90
N GLU A 33 2.19 22.28 18.32
CA GLU A 33 1.85 20.87 18.51
C GLU A 33 2.97 20.16 19.28
N GLU A 34 2.56 19.28 20.20
CA GLU A 34 3.49 18.41 20.94
C GLU A 34 3.13 16.96 20.61
N HIS A 35 4.12 16.21 20.15
CA HIS A 35 3.93 14.81 19.79
C HIS A 35 4.98 13.95 20.48
N PRO A 36 4.60 12.79 21.04
CA PRO A 36 5.54 11.82 21.56
C PRO A 36 6.39 11.21 20.45
N ALA A 37 7.47 10.56 20.83
CA ALA A 37 8.30 9.79 19.91
C ALA A 37 7.47 8.74 19.15
N ARG A 38 7.86 8.46 17.91
CA ARG A 38 7.28 7.44 17.03
C ARG A 38 5.86 7.76 16.52
N ARG A 39 5.54 9.04 16.37
CA ARG A 39 4.27 9.48 15.75
C ARG A 39 4.48 9.96 14.32
N ILE A 40 3.60 9.58 13.41
CA ILE A 40 3.54 10.15 12.06
C ILE A 40 2.93 11.55 12.16
N ILE A 41 3.61 12.51 11.55
CA ILE A 41 3.14 13.90 11.44
C ILE A 41 2.36 14.08 10.16
N PHE A 42 2.87 13.60 9.03
CA PHE A 42 2.17 13.54 7.75
C PHE A 42 2.71 12.40 6.89
N GLN A 43 1.91 12.00 5.92
CA GLN A 43 2.22 10.93 4.98
C GLN A 43 2.69 11.50 3.64
N ARG A 44 3.21 10.63 2.78
CA ARG A 44 3.51 10.99 1.39
C ARG A 44 2.22 11.20 0.59
N ASP A 45 2.32 11.99 -0.46
CA ASP A 45 1.30 12.21 -1.48
C ASP A 45 -0.03 12.77 -0.92
N ILE A 46 0.01 13.38 0.28
CA ILE A 46 -1.14 14.07 0.85
C ILE A 46 -1.07 15.59 0.60
N GLN A 47 -2.23 16.20 0.46
CA GLN A 47 -2.40 17.64 0.48
C GLN A 47 -2.28 18.12 1.93
N ASP A 48 -1.05 18.40 2.39
CA ASP A 48 -0.84 18.89 3.75
C ASP A 48 -1.09 20.41 3.79
N PRO A 49 -2.13 20.87 4.51
CA PRO A 49 -2.48 22.29 4.57
C PRO A 49 -1.61 23.07 5.56
N VAL A 50 -0.56 22.46 6.15
CA VAL A 50 0.19 23.06 7.26
C VAL A 50 1.71 23.05 7.00
N TYR A 51 2.36 24.18 7.19
CA TYR A 51 3.81 24.25 7.37
C TYR A 51 4.16 23.89 8.81
N ARG A 52 5.10 22.96 9.01
CA ARG A 52 5.56 22.51 10.34
C ARG A 52 7.06 22.67 10.49
N TYR A 53 7.48 23.30 11.57
CA TYR A 53 8.90 23.53 11.93
C TYR A 53 9.22 22.86 13.25
N VAL A 54 10.38 22.21 13.35
CA VAL A 54 10.81 21.53 14.57
C VAL A 54 11.40 22.53 15.54
N LEU A 55 10.73 22.78 16.68
CA LEU A 55 11.23 23.65 17.75
C LEU A 55 12.06 22.87 18.79
N SER A 56 11.74 21.61 19.02
CA SER A 56 12.53 20.73 19.89
C SER A 56 12.35 19.28 19.50
N GLY A 57 13.33 18.42 19.82
CA GLY A 57 13.31 17.01 19.44
C GLY A 57 13.79 16.77 18.02
N SER A 58 13.33 15.67 17.41
CA SER A 58 13.73 15.28 16.05
C SER A 58 12.66 14.52 15.31
N VAL A 59 12.60 14.72 13.98
CA VAL A 59 11.70 14.06 13.04
C VAL A 59 12.54 13.37 11.96
N VAL A 60 12.17 12.18 11.56
CA VAL A 60 12.74 11.46 10.43
C VAL A 60 11.80 11.63 9.24
N LEU A 61 12.34 12.11 8.13
CA LEU A 61 11.70 12.19 6.84
C LEU A 61 12.15 11.01 5.97
N VAL A 62 11.21 10.35 5.31
CA VAL A 62 11.45 9.16 4.49
C VAL A 62 10.90 9.39 3.09
N ASP A 63 11.76 9.41 2.09
CA ASP A 63 11.38 9.60 0.69
C ASP A 63 10.82 8.31 0.03
N ALA A 64 10.42 8.39 -1.24
CA ALA A 64 9.90 7.27 -2.02
C ALA A 64 10.91 6.12 -2.22
N ASN A 65 12.20 6.39 -2.03
CA ASN A 65 13.28 5.40 -2.17
C ASN A 65 13.77 4.87 -0.80
N ASP A 66 12.98 5.08 0.27
CA ASP A 66 13.31 4.76 1.65
C ASP A 66 14.61 5.42 2.17
N ARG A 67 15.06 6.50 1.54
CA ARG A 67 16.14 7.32 2.07
C ARG A 67 15.61 8.11 3.23
N ARG A 68 16.38 8.13 4.31
CA ARG A 68 16.00 8.76 5.57
C ARG A 68 16.85 10.00 5.81
N ARG A 69 16.18 11.10 6.16
CA ARG A 69 16.79 12.35 6.61
C ARG A 69 16.23 12.70 7.97
N GLN A 70 17.08 12.88 8.95
CA GLN A 70 16.66 13.34 10.27
C GLN A 70 16.72 14.87 10.30
N VAL A 71 15.64 15.50 10.77
CA VAL A 71 15.52 16.93 11.00
C VAL A 71 15.44 17.18 12.52
N ARG A 72 16.27 18.07 13.02
CA ARG A 72 16.32 18.49 14.43
C ARG A 72 16.05 19.97 14.55
N ALA A 73 15.73 20.43 15.74
CA ALA A 73 15.51 21.85 16.02
C ALA A 73 16.72 22.74 15.63
N ASP A 74 17.94 22.20 15.71
CA ASP A 74 19.16 22.93 15.38
C ASP A 74 19.52 22.87 13.87
N ASP A 75 18.82 22.08 13.08
CA ASP A 75 19.16 21.82 11.66
C ASP A 75 18.58 22.86 10.71
N GLY A 76 17.79 23.81 11.20
CA GLY A 76 17.42 24.89 10.33
C GLY A 76 16.01 25.43 10.38
N ALA A 77 15.86 26.43 9.55
CA ALA A 77 14.70 27.25 9.39
C ALA A 77 13.65 26.68 8.43
N ASP A 78 13.91 25.52 7.82
CA ASP A 78 13.05 24.96 6.78
C ASP A 78 11.87 24.17 7.35
N PRO A 79 10.69 24.21 6.73
CA PRO A 79 9.56 23.38 7.13
C PRO A 79 9.84 21.92 6.84
N LEU A 80 9.18 21.01 7.55
CA LEU A 80 9.29 19.56 7.34
C LEU A 80 8.90 19.14 5.92
N SER A 81 8.02 19.91 5.27
CA SER A 81 7.68 19.76 3.85
C SER A 81 7.48 21.14 3.21
N GLU A 82 8.19 21.40 2.12
CA GLU A 82 8.03 22.62 1.30
C GLU A 82 6.93 22.46 0.24
N GLU A 83 6.70 21.22 -0.21
CA GLU A 83 5.80 20.91 -1.31
C GLU A 83 4.48 20.29 -0.84
N THR A 84 3.43 20.50 -1.63
CA THR A 84 2.16 19.82 -1.50
C THR A 84 1.67 19.40 -2.90
N PRO A 85 1.37 18.10 -3.14
CA PRO A 85 1.41 16.97 -2.18
C PRO A 85 2.81 16.71 -1.60
N THR A 86 2.83 16.22 -0.36
CA THR A 86 4.07 15.90 0.36
C THR A 86 4.85 14.77 -0.32
N ARG A 87 6.17 14.91 -0.49
CA ARG A 87 7.01 13.87 -1.11
C ARG A 87 7.59 12.87 -0.11
N GLU A 88 7.58 13.21 1.16
CA GLU A 88 8.19 12.43 2.23
C GLU A 88 7.13 12.07 3.28
N LEU A 89 7.40 11.02 4.02
CA LEU A 89 6.67 10.64 5.23
C LEU A 89 7.44 11.21 6.43
N ALA A 90 6.77 11.90 7.34
CA ALA A 90 7.38 12.49 8.53
C ALA A 90 7.01 11.73 9.81
N ILE A 91 8.02 11.30 10.59
CA ILE A 91 7.83 10.54 11.81
C ILE A 91 8.71 11.12 12.92
N THR A 92 8.16 11.29 14.11
CA THR A 92 8.91 11.73 15.27
C THR A 92 9.90 10.65 15.75
N ALA A 93 11.19 10.99 15.84
CA ALA A 93 12.22 10.11 16.38
C ALA A 93 12.39 10.25 17.90
N SER A 94 12.00 11.38 18.47
CA SER A 94 11.90 11.66 19.90
C SER A 94 10.61 12.41 20.18
N ASP A 95 10.32 12.74 21.43
CA ASP A 95 9.30 13.73 21.75
C ASP A 95 9.66 15.05 21.06
N VAL A 96 8.70 15.63 20.35
CA VAL A 96 8.91 16.85 19.56
C VAL A 96 7.88 17.90 19.90
N ARG A 97 8.32 19.16 19.74
CA ARG A 97 7.46 20.32 19.73
C ARG A 97 7.58 20.98 18.36
N LEU A 98 6.45 21.14 17.68
CA LEU A 98 6.36 21.72 16.35
C LEU A 98 5.67 23.07 16.41
N LEU A 99 6.17 24.01 15.62
CA LEU A 99 5.47 25.22 15.26
C LEU A 99 4.72 24.96 13.96
N CYS A 100 3.43 25.25 13.96
CA CYS A 100 2.51 24.98 12.85
C CYS A 100 1.91 26.29 12.33
N LEU A 101 1.80 26.37 11.00
CA LEU A 101 1.23 27.54 10.30
C LEU A 101 0.34 27.05 9.16
N PRO A 102 -0.85 27.65 8.95
CA PRO A 102 -1.67 27.33 7.78
C PRO A 102 -0.91 27.70 6.50
N ARG A 103 -0.71 26.72 5.61
CA ARG A 103 0.00 26.92 4.32
C ARG A 103 -0.66 28.02 3.49
N SER A 104 -1.98 27.98 3.35
CA SER A 104 -2.75 28.95 2.58
C SER A 104 -2.57 30.38 3.06
N VAL A 105 -2.45 30.61 4.38
CA VAL A 105 -2.21 31.94 4.96
C VAL A 105 -0.78 32.40 4.65
N CYS A 106 0.20 31.51 4.85
CA CYS A 106 1.59 31.81 4.53
C CYS A 106 1.76 32.12 3.03
N ASP A 107 1.23 31.28 2.15
CA ASP A 107 1.35 31.44 0.71
C ASP A 107 0.65 32.71 0.21
N ALA A 108 -0.52 33.07 0.78
CA ALA A 108 -1.22 34.30 0.47
C ALA A 108 -0.42 35.54 0.90
N MET A 109 0.20 35.52 2.08
CA MET A 109 1.03 36.63 2.54
C MET A 109 2.34 36.74 1.76
N LEU A 110 2.96 35.62 1.40
CA LEU A 110 4.13 35.58 0.52
C LEU A 110 3.80 36.12 -0.88
N ALA A 111 2.59 35.88 -1.38
CA ALA A 111 2.11 36.42 -2.65
C ALA A 111 1.69 37.91 -2.60
N GLY A 112 1.74 38.53 -1.40
CA GLY A 112 1.33 39.92 -1.20
C GLY A 112 -0.19 40.13 -1.17
N ASN A 113 -0.98 39.09 -1.04
CA ASN A 113 -2.44 39.11 -0.91
C ASN A 113 -2.84 39.10 0.58
N GLN A 114 -3.95 39.78 0.89
CA GLN A 114 -4.52 39.65 2.25
C GLN A 114 -5.01 38.22 2.45
N PRO A 115 -4.78 37.64 3.67
CA PRO A 115 -5.22 36.28 3.97
C PRO A 115 -6.74 36.21 3.95
N PRO A 116 -7.31 35.11 3.44
CA PRO A 116 -8.73 34.85 3.58
C PRO A 116 -9.10 34.69 5.07
N ASP A 117 -10.30 35.17 5.41
CA ASP A 117 -10.86 35.09 6.77
C ASP A 117 -11.20 33.61 7.08
N TYR A 118 -10.31 32.90 7.81
CA TYR A 118 -10.50 31.49 8.18
C TYR A 118 -10.97 31.37 9.62
N ALA A 119 -12.14 30.75 9.78
CA ALA A 119 -12.47 30.08 11.03
C ALA A 119 -11.61 28.80 11.13
N VAL A 120 -10.67 28.76 12.06
CA VAL A 120 -9.89 27.55 12.38
C VAL A 120 -10.82 26.57 13.07
N GLU A 121 -11.31 25.56 12.35
CA GLU A 121 -11.83 24.36 13.00
C GLU A 121 -10.64 23.63 13.63
N GLU A 122 -10.62 23.59 14.96
CA GLU A 122 -9.67 22.77 15.72
C GLU A 122 -9.83 21.30 15.28
N MET A 123 -8.93 20.79 14.47
CA MET A 123 -8.72 19.35 14.35
C MET A 123 -8.05 18.90 15.66
N GLN A 124 -8.90 18.53 16.63
CA GLN A 124 -8.43 17.85 17.82
C GLN A 124 -7.80 16.52 17.39
N ALA A 125 -6.48 16.43 17.54
CA ALA A 125 -5.79 15.15 17.50
C ALA A 125 -6.37 14.30 18.63
N THR A 126 -7.22 13.33 18.27
CA THR A 126 -7.77 12.37 19.24
C THR A 126 -6.66 11.43 19.65
N ALA A 127 -6.01 11.78 20.79
CA ALA A 127 -4.91 11.04 21.40
C ALA A 127 -5.31 9.63 21.89
N ASP A 128 -6.51 9.16 21.61
CA ASP A 128 -7.11 7.95 22.18
C ASP A 128 -7.60 6.91 21.13
N ASN A 129 -7.03 6.91 19.91
CA ASN A 129 -7.40 5.86 18.96
C ASN A 129 -6.40 4.68 19.02
N PRO A 130 -6.76 3.53 19.66
CA PRO A 130 -5.89 2.35 19.70
C PRO A 130 -5.48 1.82 18.32
N GLY A 131 -6.28 2.11 17.29
CA GLY A 131 -5.97 1.77 15.90
C GLY A 131 -4.78 2.56 15.35
N GLU A 132 -4.69 3.84 15.69
CA GLU A 132 -3.51 4.65 15.38
C GLU A 132 -2.27 4.09 16.09
N GLY A 133 -2.39 3.76 17.37
CA GLY A 133 -1.30 3.18 18.16
C GLY A 133 -0.76 1.90 17.53
N LEU A 134 -1.63 1.00 17.06
CA LEU A 134 -1.25 -0.22 16.36
C LEU A 134 -0.49 0.10 15.06
N PHE A 135 -1.00 0.98 14.23
CA PHE A 135 -0.36 1.35 12.97
C PHE A 135 1.01 2.00 13.19
N TYR A 136 1.12 2.91 14.15
CA TYR A 136 2.39 3.58 14.49
C TYR A 136 3.43 2.61 15.02
N GLN A 137 3.01 1.64 15.84
CA GLN A 137 3.91 0.62 16.35
C GLN A 137 4.44 -0.24 15.19
N LEU A 138 3.55 -0.72 14.32
CA LEU A 138 3.93 -1.50 13.14
C LEU A 138 4.90 -0.73 12.24
N PHE A 139 4.62 0.55 12.03
CA PHE A 139 5.49 1.39 11.23
C PHE A 139 6.86 1.61 11.90
N ALA A 140 6.89 1.90 13.20
CA ALA A 140 8.13 2.10 13.94
C ALA A 140 8.98 0.81 13.96
N ASP A 141 8.35 -0.34 14.09
CA ASP A 141 9.01 -1.64 14.09
C ASP A 141 9.53 -2.00 12.69
N LEU A 142 8.82 -1.63 11.62
CA LEU A 142 9.29 -1.77 10.25
C LEU A 142 10.51 -0.88 9.98
N VAL A 143 10.44 0.39 10.37
CA VAL A 143 11.52 1.36 10.16
C VAL A 143 12.77 1.00 10.97
N SER A 144 12.59 0.41 12.16
CA SER A 144 13.69 -0.04 13.03
C SER A 144 14.18 -1.46 12.74
N GLU A 145 13.71 -2.09 11.65
CA GLU A 145 14.01 -3.49 11.30
C GLU A 145 13.66 -4.50 12.42
N ARG A 146 12.76 -4.11 13.34
CA ARG A 146 12.29 -4.96 14.44
C ARG A 146 10.97 -5.66 14.12
N LEU A 147 10.27 -5.22 13.07
CA LEU A 147 9.05 -5.89 12.66
C LEU A 147 9.42 -7.27 12.11
N GLU A 148 9.07 -8.31 12.86
CA GLU A 148 9.01 -9.66 12.29
C GLU A 148 7.86 -9.71 11.28
N LEU A 149 8.06 -9.05 10.13
CA LEU A 149 7.21 -9.32 8.99
C LEU A 149 7.35 -10.80 8.67
N PRO A 150 6.24 -11.47 8.33
CA PRO A 150 6.36 -12.78 7.71
C PRO A 150 7.31 -12.61 6.53
N SER A 151 8.50 -13.17 6.63
CA SER A 151 9.46 -13.10 5.53
C SER A 151 8.89 -13.88 4.35
N LEU A 152 9.01 -13.31 3.15
CA LEU A 152 8.85 -14.14 1.96
C LEU A 152 9.84 -15.31 2.09
N PRO A 153 9.40 -16.56 1.93
CA PRO A 153 10.29 -17.71 1.97
C PRO A 153 11.52 -17.45 1.09
N ASP A 154 12.70 -17.81 1.59
CA ASP A 154 13.99 -17.55 0.93
C ASP A 154 14.03 -17.95 -0.53
N ILE A 155 13.30 -19.02 -0.89
CA ILE A 155 13.23 -19.50 -2.27
C ILE A 155 12.58 -18.47 -3.22
N ALA A 156 11.53 -17.78 -2.76
CA ALA A 156 10.88 -16.73 -3.56
C ALA A 156 11.80 -15.52 -3.74
N VAL A 157 12.54 -15.14 -2.70
CA VAL A 157 13.52 -14.05 -2.76
C VAL A 157 14.64 -14.41 -3.73
N GLN A 158 15.16 -15.65 -3.68
CA GLN A 158 16.22 -16.12 -4.58
C GLN A 158 15.76 -16.16 -6.03
N VAL A 159 14.55 -16.67 -6.31
CA VAL A 159 13.98 -16.71 -7.66
C VAL A 159 13.76 -15.31 -8.22
N ARG A 160 13.21 -14.38 -7.42
CA ARG A 160 13.00 -13.00 -7.83
C ARG A 160 14.33 -12.30 -8.19
N ARG A 161 15.37 -12.52 -7.41
CA ARG A 161 16.73 -12.00 -7.71
C ARG A 161 17.31 -12.60 -8.98
N ALA A 162 17.19 -13.92 -9.14
CA ALA A 162 17.70 -14.60 -10.33
C ALA A 162 16.98 -14.16 -11.62
N VAL A 163 15.66 -13.90 -11.56
CA VAL A 163 14.91 -13.40 -12.74
C VAL A 163 15.22 -11.93 -13.07
N ALA A 164 15.65 -11.16 -12.08
CA ALA A 164 16.09 -9.77 -12.27
C ALA A 164 17.54 -9.64 -12.78
N ASP A 165 18.28 -10.76 -12.81
CA ASP A 165 19.66 -10.84 -13.27
C ASP A 165 19.66 -11.34 -14.73
N ASP A 166 20.11 -10.48 -15.66
CA ASP A 166 20.15 -10.77 -17.10
C ASP A 166 21.06 -11.96 -17.45
N ASP A 167 22.01 -12.30 -16.58
CA ASP A 167 22.92 -13.44 -16.76
C ASP A 167 22.31 -14.77 -16.29
N SER A 168 21.16 -14.74 -15.61
CA SER A 168 20.50 -15.94 -15.07
C SER A 168 19.57 -16.59 -16.08
N GLY A 169 19.76 -17.90 -16.31
CA GLY A 169 18.95 -18.68 -17.24
C GLY A 169 18.03 -19.71 -16.55
N PRO A 170 17.24 -20.47 -17.35
CA PRO A 170 16.35 -21.51 -16.84
C PRO A 170 17.07 -22.59 -16.01
N ALA A 171 18.36 -22.84 -16.27
CA ALA A 171 19.15 -23.80 -15.51
C ALA A 171 19.45 -23.30 -14.08
N ASP A 172 19.68 -21.99 -13.92
CA ASP A 172 19.93 -21.39 -12.60
C ASP A 172 18.66 -21.39 -11.76
N LEU A 173 17.53 -21.04 -12.36
CA LEU A 173 16.22 -21.14 -11.72
C LEU A 173 15.91 -22.60 -11.31
N ALA A 174 16.19 -23.58 -12.17
CA ALA A 174 16.02 -24.99 -11.86
C ALA A 174 16.89 -25.42 -10.68
N ARG A 175 18.14 -24.94 -10.59
CA ARG A 175 19.05 -25.22 -9.47
C ARG A 175 18.55 -24.64 -8.15
N ILE A 176 18.01 -23.42 -8.17
CA ILE A 176 17.39 -22.82 -6.97
C ILE A 176 16.16 -23.61 -6.54
N LEU A 177 15.26 -23.89 -7.48
CA LEU A 177 13.96 -24.51 -7.23
C LEU A 177 14.04 -26.03 -6.94
N SER A 178 15.12 -26.71 -7.32
CA SER A 178 15.35 -28.11 -6.98
C SER A 178 15.52 -28.37 -5.49
N ARG A 179 15.76 -27.31 -4.69
CA ARG A 179 15.84 -27.38 -3.21
C ARG A 179 14.47 -27.52 -2.55
N ASP A 180 13.40 -27.23 -3.30
CA ASP A 180 12.02 -27.41 -2.86
C ASP A 180 11.31 -28.42 -3.79
N PRO A 181 11.25 -29.71 -3.40
CA PRO A 181 10.61 -30.72 -4.23
C PRO A 181 9.12 -30.50 -4.46
N ALA A 182 8.41 -29.86 -3.53
CA ALA A 182 6.99 -29.57 -3.66
C ALA A 182 6.76 -28.50 -4.73
N MET A 183 7.58 -27.43 -4.70
CA MET A 183 7.55 -26.37 -5.72
C MET A 183 7.95 -26.90 -7.09
N ALA A 184 9.01 -27.73 -7.16
CA ALA A 184 9.44 -28.36 -8.41
C ALA A 184 8.33 -29.21 -9.04
N ALA A 185 7.68 -30.05 -8.25
CA ALA A 185 6.54 -30.86 -8.69
C ALA A 185 5.37 -29.99 -9.16
N ARG A 186 5.08 -28.89 -8.46
CA ARG A 186 4.01 -27.94 -8.82
C ARG A 186 4.27 -27.28 -10.17
N LEU A 187 5.49 -26.82 -10.43
CA LEU A 187 5.86 -26.21 -11.72
C LEU A 187 5.76 -27.21 -12.88
N ILE A 188 6.19 -28.46 -12.68
CA ILE A 188 6.03 -29.52 -13.69
C ILE A 188 4.54 -29.80 -13.95
N GLN A 189 3.74 -29.88 -12.89
CA GLN A 189 2.29 -30.07 -13.02
C GLN A 189 1.64 -28.93 -13.79
N LEU A 190 1.98 -27.68 -13.47
CA LEU A 190 1.47 -26.47 -14.14
C LEU A 190 1.85 -26.46 -15.62
N ALA A 191 3.12 -26.73 -15.93
CA ALA A 191 3.61 -26.79 -17.31
C ALA A 191 2.92 -27.89 -18.16
N ASN A 192 2.38 -28.92 -17.52
CA ASN A 192 1.60 -29.98 -18.17
C ASN A 192 0.08 -29.75 -18.11
N GLY A 193 -0.37 -28.69 -17.42
CA GLY A 193 -1.77 -28.32 -17.30
C GLY A 193 -2.33 -27.71 -18.59
N ALA A 194 -3.66 -27.62 -18.67
CA ALA A 194 -4.34 -27.13 -19.88
C ALA A 194 -3.98 -25.69 -20.27
N LEU A 195 -3.61 -24.87 -19.29
CA LEU A 195 -3.30 -23.45 -19.49
C LEU A 195 -1.94 -23.24 -20.20
N TYR A 196 -0.92 -24.05 -19.86
CA TYR A 196 0.44 -23.96 -20.40
C TYR A 196 0.84 -25.21 -21.21
N GLY A 197 -0.10 -26.14 -21.39
CA GLY A 197 0.13 -27.39 -22.11
C GLY A 197 0.47 -27.14 -23.57
N GLY A 198 1.65 -27.59 -23.99
CA GLY A 198 2.12 -27.58 -25.37
C GLY A 198 2.28 -28.99 -25.92
N HIS A 199 2.93 -29.12 -27.08
CA HIS A 199 3.26 -30.44 -27.65
C HIS A 199 4.28 -31.19 -26.77
N GLY A 200 3.92 -32.38 -26.32
CA GLY A 200 4.75 -33.25 -25.50
C GLY A 200 4.64 -33.00 -24.00
N ARG A 201 4.93 -34.07 -23.23
CA ARG A 201 4.93 -34.03 -21.76
C ARG A 201 6.25 -33.48 -21.24
N VAL A 202 6.14 -32.59 -20.25
CA VAL A 202 7.30 -32.07 -19.48
C VAL A 202 7.60 -33.05 -18.36
N GLU A 203 8.86 -33.51 -18.25
CA GLU A 203 9.30 -34.49 -17.27
C GLU A 203 10.37 -33.95 -16.32
N SER A 204 10.93 -32.77 -16.61
CA SER A 204 11.94 -32.16 -15.77
C SER A 204 11.58 -30.72 -15.39
N LEU A 205 12.10 -30.26 -14.24
CA LEU A 205 11.91 -28.89 -13.75
C LEU A 205 12.47 -27.86 -14.76
N GLN A 206 13.63 -28.12 -15.36
CA GLN A 206 14.21 -27.23 -16.36
C GLN A 206 13.31 -27.10 -17.61
N GLN A 207 12.72 -28.21 -18.08
CA GLN A 207 11.74 -28.16 -19.18
C GLN A 207 10.48 -27.39 -18.77
N ALA A 208 10.02 -27.54 -17.51
CA ALA A 208 8.89 -26.78 -16.99
C ALA A 208 9.18 -25.27 -17.04
N ILE A 209 10.35 -24.84 -16.56
CA ILE A 209 10.76 -23.43 -16.56
C ILE A 209 10.90 -22.89 -18.00
N VAL A 210 11.45 -23.65 -18.92
CA VAL A 210 11.54 -23.26 -20.34
C VAL A 210 10.15 -23.08 -20.94
N ARG A 211 9.20 -23.97 -20.62
CA ARG A 211 7.81 -23.88 -21.14
C ARG A 211 7.03 -22.73 -20.54
N LEU A 212 7.15 -22.52 -19.24
CA LEU A 212 6.46 -21.44 -18.51
C LEU A 212 7.09 -20.07 -18.78
N GLY A 213 8.39 -20.04 -18.98
CA GLY A 213 9.20 -18.82 -18.97
C GLY A 213 9.61 -18.39 -17.56
N SER A 214 10.62 -17.52 -17.49
CA SER A 214 11.16 -17.02 -16.20
C SER A 214 10.13 -16.17 -15.44
N THR A 215 9.37 -15.33 -16.13
CA THR A 215 8.35 -14.46 -15.53
C THR A 215 7.25 -15.27 -14.86
N VAL A 216 6.59 -16.17 -15.58
CA VAL A 216 5.53 -17.03 -15.02
C VAL A 216 6.07 -17.89 -13.87
N THR A 217 7.29 -18.43 -14.02
CA THR A 217 7.93 -19.20 -12.94
C THR A 217 8.10 -18.36 -11.68
N ARG A 218 8.59 -17.11 -11.80
CA ARG A 218 8.74 -16.18 -10.68
C ARG A 218 7.39 -15.90 -10.00
N GLU A 219 6.36 -15.59 -10.77
CA GLU A 219 5.05 -15.22 -10.22
C GLU A 219 4.40 -16.42 -9.49
N VAL A 220 4.45 -17.60 -10.08
CA VAL A 220 3.93 -18.83 -9.46
C VAL A 220 4.66 -19.17 -8.16
N VAL A 221 5.99 -19.05 -8.14
CA VAL A 221 6.80 -19.27 -6.92
C VAL A 221 6.46 -18.23 -5.88
N THR A 222 6.33 -16.96 -6.25
CA THR A 222 5.96 -15.88 -5.33
C THR A 222 4.55 -16.09 -4.78
N ALA A 223 3.58 -16.43 -5.63
CA ALA A 223 2.20 -16.72 -5.23
C ALA A 223 2.13 -17.88 -4.23
N HIS A 224 2.90 -18.94 -4.45
CA HIS A 224 2.95 -20.07 -3.54
C HIS A 224 3.61 -19.71 -2.20
N ALA A 225 4.68 -18.93 -2.23
CA ALA A 225 5.37 -18.46 -1.05
C ALA A 225 4.49 -17.55 -0.17
N LEU A 226 3.68 -16.70 -0.80
CA LEU A 226 2.75 -15.82 -0.09
C LEU A 226 1.76 -16.56 0.80
N ARG A 227 1.36 -17.80 0.45
CA ARG A 227 0.46 -18.57 1.30
C ARG A 227 0.97 -18.73 2.72
N ALA A 228 2.27 -18.92 2.92
CA ALA A 228 2.85 -19.07 4.24
C ALA A 228 2.66 -17.80 5.10
N VAL A 229 2.63 -16.65 4.47
CA VAL A 229 2.44 -15.34 5.11
C VAL A 229 1.01 -15.20 5.70
N PHE A 230 0.02 -15.85 5.08
CA PHE A 230 -1.39 -15.84 5.52
C PHE A 230 -1.69 -16.86 6.64
N GLN A 231 -0.70 -17.36 7.34
CA GLN A 231 -0.89 -18.30 8.44
C GLN A 231 -0.74 -17.61 9.80
N SER A 232 -1.52 -18.03 10.78
CA SER A 232 -1.41 -17.56 12.15
C SER A 232 -1.42 -18.76 13.10
N SER A 233 -0.55 -18.73 14.12
CA SER A 233 -0.56 -19.65 15.24
C SER A 233 -1.69 -19.36 16.24
N HIS A 234 -2.25 -18.16 16.25
CA HIS A 234 -3.33 -17.75 17.14
C HIS A 234 -4.68 -18.29 16.64
N ALA A 235 -5.33 -19.13 17.43
CA ALA A 235 -6.62 -19.76 17.07
C ALA A 235 -7.70 -18.72 16.68
N ALA A 236 -7.77 -17.61 17.41
CA ALA A 236 -8.73 -16.53 17.15
C ALA A 236 -8.52 -15.85 15.79
N LEU A 237 -7.29 -15.76 15.30
CA LEU A 237 -6.95 -15.12 14.04
C LEU A 237 -6.99 -16.07 12.85
N LYS A 238 -6.85 -17.37 13.09
CA LYS A 238 -6.78 -18.39 12.05
C LYS A 238 -7.94 -18.33 11.06
N ALA A 239 -9.16 -18.18 11.57
CA ALA A 239 -10.36 -18.09 10.72
C ALA A 239 -10.36 -16.82 9.86
N ARG A 240 -9.89 -15.68 10.40
CA ARG A 240 -9.76 -14.42 9.65
C ARG A 240 -8.69 -14.52 8.58
N MET A 241 -7.52 -15.09 8.89
CA MET A 241 -6.44 -15.32 7.93
C MET A 241 -6.87 -16.27 6.80
N THR A 242 -7.62 -17.33 7.11
CA THR A 242 -8.16 -18.24 6.10
C THR A 242 -9.15 -17.54 5.17
N ARG A 243 -10.04 -16.70 5.71
CA ARG A 243 -10.97 -15.90 4.89
C ARG A 243 -10.22 -14.88 4.03
N LEU A 244 -9.24 -14.19 4.58
CA LEU A 244 -8.40 -13.26 3.85
C LEU A 244 -7.68 -13.95 2.68
N TRP A 245 -7.08 -15.13 2.92
CA TRP A 245 -6.48 -15.92 1.86
C TRP A 245 -7.48 -16.32 0.77
N SER A 246 -8.67 -16.81 1.17
CA SER A 246 -9.73 -17.18 0.24
C SER A 246 -10.21 -15.98 -0.60
N HIS A 247 -10.31 -14.81 0.01
CA HIS A 247 -10.64 -13.56 -0.69
C HIS A 247 -9.53 -13.20 -1.69
N SER A 248 -8.29 -13.10 -1.24
CA SER A 248 -7.15 -12.73 -2.10
C SER A 248 -6.96 -13.69 -3.27
N THR A 249 -7.12 -14.99 -3.07
CA THR A 249 -7.02 -15.97 -4.16
C THR A 249 -8.13 -15.83 -5.18
N ARG A 250 -9.34 -15.49 -4.77
CA ARG A 250 -10.46 -15.26 -5.67
C ARG A 250 -10.28 -13.99 -6.48
N VAL A 251 -9.88 -12.90 -5.84
CA VAL A 251 -9.56 -11.63 -6.53
C VAL A 251 -8.43 -11.85 -7.53
N ALA A 252 -7.39 -12.58 -7.13
CA ALA A 252 -6.26 -12.93 -8.00
C ALA A 252 -6.70 -13.73 -9.23
N ALA A 253 -7.53 -14.76 -9.04
CA ALA A 253 -8.05 -15.56 -10.14
C ALA A 253 -8.93 -14.73 -11.09
N THR A 254 -9.77 -13.86 -10.55
CA THR A 254 -10.60 -12.94 -11.33
C THR A 254 -9.72 -12.00 -12.16
N ALA A 255 -8.75 -11.34 -11.52
CA ALA A 255 -7.83 -10.42 -12.18
C ALA A 255 -7.04 -11.10 -13.30
N HIS A 256 -6.49 -12.29 -13.04
CA HIS A 256 -5.83 -13.12 -14.04
C HIS A 256 -6.75 -13.41 -15.26
N GLY A 257 -8.02 -13.76 -15.00
CA GLY A 257 -8.96 -14.11 -16.03
C GLY A 257 -9.40 -12.95 -16.91
N ILE A 258 -9.48 -11.74 -16.35
CA ILE A 258 -9.94 -10.55 -17.09
C ILE A 258 -8.78 -9.72 -17.67
N ALA A 259 -7.57 -9.80 -17.11
CA ALA A 259 -6.41 -9.03 -17.56
C ALA A 259 -6.15 -9.08 -19.07
N PRO A 260 -6.26 -10.26 -19.74
CA PRO A 260 -6.04 -10.35 -21.19
C PRO A 260 -7.05 -9.56 -22.04
N LEU A 261 -8.12 -9.05 -21.46
CA LEU A 261 -9.11 -8.22 -22.16
C LEU A 261 -8.65 -6.76 -22.26
N PHE A 262 -7.63 -6.38 -21.48
CA PHE A 262 -7.17 -5.01 -21.36
C PHE A 262 -5.74 -4.87 -21.88
N ARG A 263 -5.54 -3.93 -22.81
CA ARG A 263 -4.19 -3.66 -23.35
C ARG A 263 -3.27 -3.15 -22.25
N GLY A 264 -2.04 -3.67 -22.23
CA GLY A 264 -1.02 -3.26 -21.27
C GLY A 264 -1.00 -4.05 -19.96
N PHE A 265 -1.93 -5.01 -19.78
CA PHE A 265 -1.97 -5.83 -18.56
C PHE A 265 -1.46 -7.26 -18.83
N ASP A 266 -0.55 -7.71 -17.99
CA ASP A 266 -0.06 -9.08 -17.96
C ASP A 266 -0.87 -9.91 -16.96
N ALA A 267 -1.33 -11.10 -17.39
CA ALA A 267 -2.21 -11.92 -16.56
C ALA A 267 -1.53 -12.44 -15.28
N GLU A 268 -0.24 -12.78 -15.36
CA GLU A 268 0.50 -13.29 -14.21
C GLU A 268 0.79 -12.19 -13.19
N GLN A 269 1.09 -10.99 -13.64
CA GLN A 269 1.20 -9.83 -12.76
C GLN A 269 -0.16 -9.47 -12.13
N ALA A 270 -1.26 -9.59 -12.87
CA ALA A 270 -2.60 -9.41 -12.35
C ALA A 270 -2.95 -10.43 -11.27
N LEU A 271 -2.55 -11.71 -11.45
CA LEU A 271 -2.66 -12.74 -10.43
C LEU A 271 -1.94 -12.32 -9.14
N LEU A 272 -0.69 -11.90 -9.27
CA LEU A 272 0.11 -11.48 -8.14
C LEU A 272 -0.46 -10.23 -7.46
N ALA A 273 -0.88 -9.24 -8.24
CA ALA A 273 -1.54 -8.04 -7.71
C ALA A 273 -2.77 -8.38 -6.87
N GLY A 274 -3.60 -9.33 -7.34
CA GLY A 274 -4.76 -9.82 -6.60
C GLY A 274 -4.40 -10.55 -5.31
N LEU A 275 -3.28 -11.28 -5.26
CA LEU A 275 -2.84 -11.93 -4.02
C LEU A 275 -2.34 -10.95 -2.95
N ILE A 276 -1.70 -9.86 -3.38
CA ILE A 276 -1.04 -8.92 -2.47
C ILE A 276 -1.88 -7.70 -2.10
N HIS A 277 -3.05 -7.49 -2.74
CA HIS A 277 -3.82 -6.25 -2.52
C HIS A 277 -4.19 -6.01 -1.06
N ASP A 278 -4.40 -7.07 -0.30
CA ASP A 278 -4.78 -7.03 1.12
C ASP A 278 -3.66 -7.50 2.08
N ILE A 279 -2.41 -7.54 1.60
CA ILE A 279 -1.28 -8.03 2.40
C ILE A 279 -1.08 -7.25 3.70
N GLY A 280 -1.46 -5.98 3.73
CA GLY A 280 -1.36 -5.12 4.91
C GLY A 280 -2.32 -5.51 6.04
N VAL A 281 -3.36 -6.29 5.77
CA VAL A 281 -4.28 -6.82 6.80
C VAL A 281 -3.55 -7.76 7.75
N ILE A 282 -2.56 -8.52 7.26
CA ILE A 282 -1.87 -9.56 8.01
C ILE A 282 -1.16 -9.01 9.27
N PRO A 283 -0.26 -8.03 9.18
CA PRO A 283 0.41 -7.51 10.36
C PRO A 283 -0.55 -6.74 11.28
N LEU A 284 -1.55 -6.06 10.74
CA LEU A 284 -2.57 -5.40 11.55
C LEU A 284 -3.35 -6.41 12.40
N LEU A 285 -3.77 -7.53 11.82
CA LEU A 285 -4.40 -8.63 12.55
C LEU A 285 -3.44 -9.29 13.54
N SER A 286 -2.22 -9.63 13.11
CA SER A 286 -1.27 -10.37 13.95
C SER A 286 -0.86 -9.57 15.18
N ASN A 287 -0.68 -8.27 15.06
CA ASN A 287 -0.28 -7.40 16.16
C ASN A 287 -1.46 -6.84 16.95
N SER A 288 -2.70 -6.98 16.47
CA SER A 288 -3.89 -6.54 17.23
C SER A 288 -4.00 -7.22 18.60
N VAL A 289 -3.43 -8.42 18.77
CA VAL A 289 -3.39 -9.15 20.06
C VAL A 289 -2.67 -8.37 21.17
N LEU A 290 -1.78 -7.44 20.80
CA LEU A 290 -1.09 -6.55 21.73
C LEU A 290 -1.98 -5.39 22.22
N TYR A 291 -3.16 -5.24 21.61
CA TYR A 291 -4.13 -4.17 21.89
C TYR A 291 -5.48 -4.77 22.29
N PRO A 292 -5.66 -5.18 23.58
CA PRO A 292 -6.87 -5.86 24.04
C PRO A 292 -8.17 -5.09 23.79
N ASP A 293 -8.10 -3.76 23.77
CA ASP A 293 -9.27 -2.91 23.52
C ASP A 293 -9.74 -2.98 22.06
N LEU A 294 -8.81 -3.15 21.11
CA LEU A 294 -9.15 -3.40 19.71
C LEU A 294 -9.68 -4.82 19.49
N THR A 295 -9.10 -5.81 20.15
CA THR A 295 -9.53 -7.21 19.96
C THR A 295 -10.89 -7.52 20.58
N ARG A 296 -11.33 -6.77 21.60
CA ARG A 296 -12.66 -6.88 22.22
C ARG A 296 -13.74 -6.21 21.39
N ASP A 297 -13.40 -5.15 20.67
CA ASP A 297 -14.29 -4.42 19.78
C ASP A 297 -13.95 -4.76 18.32
N THR A 298 -14.66 -5.75 17.78
CA THR A 298 -14.45 -6.21 16.40
C THR A 298 -14.76 -5.15 15.36
N LEU A 299 -15.71 -4.27 15.60
CA LEU A 299 -16.06 -3.18 14.68
C LEU A 299 -14.91 -2.18 14.60
N ARG A 300 -14.39 -1.79 15.74
CA ARG A 300 -13.25 -0.85 15.80
C ARG A 300 -11.98 -1.44 15.20
N LEU A 301 -11.74 -2.74 15.38
CA LEU A 301 -10.64 -3.43 14.71
C LEU A 301 -10.83 -3.45 13.19
N ASP A 302 -12.03 -3.71 12.72
CA ASP A 302 -12.33 -3.74 11.28
C ASP A 302 -12.21 -2.35 10.64
N GLU A 303 -12.65 -1.29 11.33
CA GLU A 303 -12.44 0.11 10.92
C GLU A 303 -10.95 0.47 10.86
N THR A 304 -10.17 0.05 11.86
CA THR A 304 -8.71 0.24 11.89
C THR A 304 -8.04 -0.46 10.71
N ILE A 305 -8.41 -1.71 10.44
CA ILE A 305 -7.88 -2.47 9.30
C ILE A 305 -8.26 -1.79 8.00
N ALA A 306 -9.53 -1.41 7.82
CA ALA A 306 -9.98 -0.74 6.60
C ALA A 306 -9.23 0.57 6.33
N HIS A 307 -8.87 1.30 7.39
CA HIS A 307 -8.17 2.57 7.27
C HIS A 307 -6.67 2.41 6.94
N TYR A 308 -5.99 1.43 7.55
CA TYR A 308 -4.53 1.33 7.49
C TYR A 308 -3.99 0.23 6.57
N ARG A 309 -4.79 -0.72 6.11
CA ARG A 309 -4.33 -1.88 5.33
C ARG A 309 -3.61 -1.51 4.04
N GLY A 310 -4.11 -0.50 3.31
CA GLY A 310 -3.49 -0.08 2.05
C GLY A 310 -2.07 0.41 2.26
N GLN A 311 -1.89 1.32 3.21
CA GLN A 311 -0.58 1.91 3.53
C GLN A 311 0.38 0.88 4.10
N THR A 312 -0.10 0.04 5.03
CA THR A 312 0.68 -1.07 5.58
C THR A 312 1.11 -2.04 4.50
N GLY A 313 0.21 -2.36 3.56
CA GLY A 313 0.51 -3.23 2.42
C GLY A 313 1.58 -2.65 1.50
N ALA A 314 1.46 -1.38 1.12
CA ALA A 314 2.45 -0.70 0.30
C ALA A 314 3.84 -0.67 0.96
N MET A 315 3.89 -0.44 2.28
CA MET A 315 5.13 -0.48 3.05
C MET A 315 5.81 -1.86 2.97
N ILE A 316 5.05 -2.94 3.20
CA ILE A 316 5.56 -4.31 3.15
C ILE A 316 6.11 -4.64 1.77
N LEU A 317 5.35 -4.30 0.72
CA LEU A 317 5.75 -4.61 -0.63
C LEU A 317 7.01 -3.86 -1.05
N ARG A 318 7.17 -2.62 -0.64
CA ARG A 318 8.41 -1.86 -0.85
C ARG A 318 9.59 -2.46 -0.06
N TYR A 319 9.36 -2.83 1.21
CA TYR A 319 10.36 -3.53 2.01
C TYR A 319 10.81 -4.85 1.34
N TRP A 320 9.87 -5.59 0.74
CA TRP A 320 10.16 -6.80 -0.04
C TRP A 320 10.69 -6.49 -1.45
N ARG A 321 10.91 -5.22 -1.79
CA ARG A 321 11.41 -4.76 -3.10
C ARG A 321 10.52 -5.21 -4.27
N PHE A 322 9.22 -5.13 -4.10
CA PHE A 322 8.29 -5.25 -5.23
C PHE A 322 8.40 -4.02 -6.13
N PRO A 323 8.18 -4.16 -7.45
CA PRO A 323 8.09 -3.01 -8.35
C PRO A 323 6.98 -2.05 -7.93
N ASP A 324 7.15 -0.75 -8.18
CA ASP A 324 6.23 0.28 -7.73
C ASP A 324 4.79 0.07 -8.23
N HIS A 325 4.59 -0.39 -9.47
CA HIS A 325 3.28 -0.67 -10.01
C HIS A 325 2.51 -1.79 -9.28
N LEU A 326 3.21 -2.66 -8.54
CA LEU A 326 2.60 -3.64 -7.64
C LEU A 326 2.56 -3.14 -6.19
N ALA A 327 3.55 -2.36 -5.75
CA ALA A 327 3.60 -1.85 -4.39
C ALA A 327 2.50 -0.82 -4.09
N THR A 328 1.96 -0.15 -5.11
CA THR A 328 0.83 0.79 -5.00
C THR A 328 -0.54 0.12 -4.99
N VAL A 329 -0.64 -1.14 -5.43
CA VAL A 329 -1.92 -1.86 -5.52
C VAL A 329 -2.71 -1.86 -4.21
N PRO A 330 -2.14 -2.14 -3.02
CA PRO A 330 -2.90 -2.13 -1.77
C PRO A 330 -3.57 -0.78 -1.45
N VAL A 331 -2.95 0.32 -1.85
CA VAL A 331 -3.51 1.66 -1.63
C VAL A 331 -4.65 1.96 -2.62
N ASN A 332 -4.48 1.52 -3.87
CA ASN A 332 -5.35 1.90 -4.97
C ASN A 332 -6.58 0.99 -5.12
N ALA A 333 -6.47 -0.27 -4.68
CA ALA A 333 -7.44 -1.33 -4.98
C ALA A 333 -8.85 -1.13 -4.36
N GLU A 334 -8.99 -0.25 -3.38
CA GLU A 334 -10.28 0.03 -2.73
C GLU A 334 -10.69 1.50 -2.73
N ASP A 335 -9.92 2.34 -3.38
CA ASP A 335 -10.36 3.70 -3.67
C ASP A 335 -11.23 3.71 -4.95
N TRP A 336 -12.50 3.32 -4.79
CA TRP A 336 -13.48 3.19 -5.88
C TRP A 336 -13.66 4.46 -6.71
N TYR A 337 -13.39 5.61 -6.12
CA TYR A 337 -13.58 6.93 -6.71
C TYR A 337 -12.27 7.69 -6.88
N ARG A 338 -11.16 6.97 -6.87
CA ARG A 338 -9.81 7.53 -6.95
C ARG A 338 -9.69 8.56 -8.08
N LYS A 339 -9.33 9.78 -7.70
CA LYS A 339 -8.94 10.83 -8.63
C LYS A 339 -7.43 10.73 -8.85
N THR A 340 -7.02 10.47 -10.08
CA THR A 340 -5.61 10.48 -10.46
C THR A 340 -5.38 11.54 -11.53
N VAL A 341 -4.18 12.11 -11.53
CA VAL A 341 -3.73 13.04 -12.59
C VAL A 341 -3.41 12.24 -13.86
N GLU A 342 -3.00 10.97 -13.71
CA GLU A 342 -2.71 10.09 -14.83
C GLU A 342 -4.00 9.39 -15.29
N PRO A 343 -4.38 9.55 -16.57
CA PRO A 343 -5.59 8.95 -17.11
C PRO A 343 -5.46 7.45 -17.35
N GLU A 344 -4.24 6.91 -17.33
CA GLU A 344 -3.95 5.51 -17.63
C GLU A 344 -4.38 4.59 -16.47
N ALA A 345 -4.98 3.44 -16.83
CA ALA A 345 -5.35 2.42 -15.87
C ALA A 345 -4.12 1.68 -15.34
N ASP A 346 -4.13 1.35 -14.05
CA ASP A 346 -3.09 0.57 -13.38
C ASP A 346 -3.62 -0.76 -12.80
N TYR A 347 -2.73 -1.57 -12.20
CA TYR A 347 -3.14 -2.83 -11.57
C TYR A 347 -4.08 -2.61 -10.37
N GLY A 348 -4.03 -1.47 -9.69
CA GLY A 348 -5.00 -1.12 -8.65
C GLY A 348 -6.42 -1.02 -9.20
N ASP A 349 -6.60 -0.44 -10.39
CA ASP A 349 -7.88 -0.36 -11.08
C ASP A 349 -8.38 -1.75 -11.49
N LEU A 350 -7.50 -2.59 -12.03
CA LEU A 350 -7.85 -3.96 -12.42
C LEU A 350 -8.29 -4.77 -11.18
N ILE A 351 -7.61 -4.60 -10.05
CA ILE A 351 -7.96 -5.26 -8.79
C ILE A 351 -9.27 -4.69 -8.22
N ALA A 352 -9.48 -3.38 -8.29
CA ALA A 352 -10.75 -2.76 -7.90
C ALA A 352 -11.93 -3.38 -8.66
N ILE A 353 -11.85 -3.48 -9.98
CA ILE A 353 -12.89 -4.13 -10.79
C ILE A 353 -13.00 -5.62 -10.44
N SER A 354 -11.88 -6.33 -10.24
CA SER A 354 -11.90 -7.74 -9.85
C SER A 354 -12.66 -7.98 -8.55
N GLN A 355 -12.53 -7.10 -7.57
CA GLN A 355 -13.29 -7.13 -6.32
C GLN A 355 -14.79 -6.84 -6.58
N LEU A 356 -15.10 -5.81 -7.37
CA LEU A 356 -16.48 -5.41 -7.69
C LEU A 356 -17.24 -6.47 -8.52
N LEU A 357 -16.53 -7.35 -9.21
CA LEU A 357 -17.11 -8.52 -9.91
C LEU A 357 -17.42 -9.69 -8.98
N SER A 358 -16.97 -9.66 -7.72
CA SER A 358 -17.23 -10.72 -6.74
C SER A 358 -18.70 -11.01 -6.51
N SER A 359 -19.02 -12.19 -5.97
CA SER A 359 -20.39 -12.69 -5.87
C SER A 359 -21.32 -11.77 -5.05
N ARG A 360 -22.64 -11.85 -5.34
CA ARG A 360 -23.67 -11.12 -4.60
C ARG A 360 -23.64 -11.42 -3.10
N GLU A 361 -23.27 -12.64 -2.73
CA GLU A 361 -23.21 -13.10 -1.33
C GLU A 361 -22.09 -12.38 -0.57
N GLU A 362 -20.92 -12.25 -1.16
CA GLU A 362 -19.81 -11.48 -0.55
C GLU A 362 -20.13 -10.01 -0.40
N ARG A 363 -20.79 -9.41 -1.40
CA ARG A 363 -21.24 -8.02 -1.32
C ARG A 363 -22.27 -7.80 -0.21
N ALA A 364 -23.16 -8.78 0.00
CA ALA A 364 -24.18 -8.70 1.06
C ALA A 364 -23.55 -8.74 2.47
N GLU A 365 -22.44 -9.49 2.63
CA GLU A 365 -21.68 -9.53 3.89
C GLU A 365 -20.94 -8.21 4.18
N LEU A 366 -20.57 -7.45 3.15
CA LEU A 366 -19.80 -6.20 3.25
C LEU A 366 -20.68 -4.93 3.22
N GLY A 367 -21.99 -5.09 2.98
CA GLY A 367 -22.98 -4.00 2.99
C GLY A 367 -23.01 -3.12 1.73
N GLU A 368 -23.87 -2.09 1.74
CA GLU A 368 -24.14 -1.18 0.59
C GLU A 368 -22.95 -0.27 0.19
N ARG A 369 -21.77 -0.43 0.78
CA ARG A 369 -20.60 0.44 0.56
C ARG A 369 -19.91 0.23 -0.78
N TRP A 370 -20.21 -0.85 -1.47
CA TRP A 370 -19.58 -1.20 -2.74
C TRP A 370 -20.38 -0.66 -3.93
N PRO A 371 -19.77 0.17 -4.79
CA PRO A 371 -20.44 0.66 -5.99
C PRO A 371 -20.70 -0.45 -7.00
N GLN A 372 -21.56 -0.18 -7.97
CA GLN A 372 -21.58 -1.01 -9.17
C GLN A 372 -20.28 -0.79 -9.94
N PRO A 373 -19.74 -1.81 -10.63
CA PRO A 373 -18.47 -1.68 -11.36
C PRO A 373 -18.42 -0.42 -12.25
N GLU A 374 -19.49 -0.16 -12.99
CA GLU A 374 -19.61 0.96 -13.94
C GLU A 374 -19.61 2.34 -13.27
N ALA A 375 -19.94 2.40 -11.97
CA ALA A 375 -19.94 3.65 -11.21
C ALA A 375 -18.55 3.99 -10.64
N SER A 376 -17.57 3.07 -10.75
CA SER A 376 -16.22 3.29 -10.24
C SER A 376 -15.34 4.06 -11.21
N ALA A 377 -14.37 4.80 -10.67
CA ALA A 377 -13.37 5.47 -11.49
C ALA A 377 -12.45 4.47 -12.22
N ALA A 378 -12.22 3.30 -11.62
CA ALA A 378 -11.46 2.21 -12.22
C ALA A 378 -12.09 1.70 -13.52
N TRP A 379 -13.43 1.57 -13.57
CA TRP A 379 -14.15 1.18 -14.78
C TRP A 379 -13.87 2.15 -15.93
N GLN A 380 -14.00 3.45 -15.69
CA GLN A 380 -13.80 4.48 -16.71
C GLN A 380 -12.38 4.48 -17.29
N ARG A 381 -11.37 4.17 -16.46
CA ARG A 381 -9.99 4.06 -16.94
C ARG A 381 -9.75 2.78 -17.71
N LEU A 382 -10.23 1.63 -17.23
CA LEU A 382 -10.05 0.34 -17.90
C LEU A 382 -10.80 0.27 -19.23
N GLU A 383 -11.94 0.95 -19.37
CA GLU A 383 -12.70 0.99 -20.62
C GLU A 383 -11.86 1.55 -21.79
N GLN A 384 -10.90 2.45 -21.52
CA GLN A 384 -9.99 2.98 -22.54
C GLN A 384 -8.95 1.94 -23.00
N HIS A 385 -8.74 0.88 -22.24
CA HIS A 385 -7.82 -0.22 -22.54
C HIS A 385 -8.53 -1.45 -23.10
N HIS A 386 -9.85 -1.43 -23.21
CA HIS A 386 -10.66 -2.53 -23.73
C HIS A 386 -10.98 -2.32 -25.22
N ASP A 387 -10.99 -3.42 -26.00
CA ASP A 387 -11.37 -3.38 -27.40
C ASP A 387 -12.89 -3.50 -27.54
N GLY A 388 -13.56 -2.37 -27.68
CA GLY A 388 -15.01 -2.26 -27.79
C GLY A 388 -15.71 -1.97 -26.44
N PRO A 389 -17.05 -1.97 -26.39
CA PRO A 389 -17.80 -1.67 -25.18
C PRO A 389 -17.58 -2.76 -24.12
N MET A 390 -17.35 -2.35 -22.88
CA MET A 390 -17.27 -3.25 -21.73
C MET A 390 -18.67 -3.66 -21.26
N SER A 391 -18.81 -4.94 -20.88
CA SER A 391 -20.03 -5.50 -20.28
C SER A 391 -19.67 -6.14 -18.93
N VAL A 392 -20.41 -5.78 -17.88
CA VAL A 392 -20.26 -6.40 -16.56
C VAL A 392 -20.58 -7.89 -16.61
N GLU A 393 -21.60 -8.28 -17.38
CA GLU A 393 -21.99 -9.68 -17.55
C GLU A 393 -20.85 -10.51 -18.17
N ASP A 394 -20.21 -10.01 -19.21
CA ASP A 394 -19.11 -10.71 -19.89
C ASP A 394 -17.89 -10.83 -18.97
N LEU A 395 -17.52 -9.73 -18.28
CA LEU A 395 -16.44 -9.75 -17.31
C LEU A 395 -16.73 -10.73 -16.16
N ARG A 396 -17.98 -10.75 -15.68
CA ARG A 396 -18.40 -11.65 -14.60
C ARG A 396 -18.35 -13.11 -15.02
N ALA A 397 -18.84 -13.43 -16.21
CA ALA A 397 -18.79 -14.79 -16.76
C ALA A 397 -17.34 -15.28 -16.90
N ARG A 398 -16.44 -14.39 -17.31
CA ARG A 398 -15.01 -14.68 -17.42
C ARG A 398 -14.34 -14.84 -16.06
N ALA A 399 -14.66 -13.98 -15.10
CA ALA A 399 -14.22 -14.06 -13.71
C ALA A 399 -14.62 -15.41 -13.08
N GLU A 400 -15.87 -15.82 -13.21
CA GLU A 400 -16.35 -17.11 -12.70
C GLU A 400 -15.63 -18.30 -13.33
N ALA A 401 -15.37 -18.26 -14.64
CA ALA A 401 -14.61 -19.31 -15.31
C ALA A 401 -13.17 -19.36 -14.79
N ALA A 402 -12.53 -18.22 -14.57
CA ALA A 402 -11.17 -18.13 -14.02
C ALA A 402 -11.11 -18.65 -12.58
N VAL A 403 -12.06 -18.29 -11.72
CA VAL A 403 -12.15 -18.77 -10.33
C VAL A 403 -12.32 -20.30 -10.29
N ARG A 404 -13.16 -20.89 -11.16
CA ARG A 404 -13.30 -22.37 -11.26
C ARG A 404 -11.97 -23.05 -11.62
N ASN A 405 -11.14 -22.40 -12.41
CA ASN A 405 -9.85 -22.94 -12.86
C ASN A 405 -8.68 -22.58 -11.92
N ALA A 406 -8.91 -21.71 -10.95
CA ALA A 406 -7.87 -21.16 -10.08
C ALA A 406 -7.08 -22.22 -9.29
N ALA A 407 -7.68 -23.38 -8.98
CA ALA A 407 -7.00 -24.48 -8.30
C ALA A 407 -5.76 -24.99 -9.08
N GLN A 408 -5.64 -24.71 -10.38
CA GLN A 408 -4.46 -25.04 -11.18
C GLN A 408 -3.30 -24.05 -10.95
N LEU A 409 -3.60 -22.80 -10.66
CA LEU A 409 -2.64 -21.70 -10.51
C LEU A 409 -2.24 -21.46 -9.05
N LEU A 410 -3.19 -21.54 -8.13
CA LEU A 410 -3.04 -21.13 -6.75
C LEU A 410 -3.03 -22.33 -5.78
N PRO A 411 -2.27 -22.25 -4.68
CA PRO A 411 -2.33 -23.25 -3.62
C PRO A 411 -3.68 -23.20 -2.90
N SER A 412 -4.27 -24.35 -2.64
CA SER A 412 -5.51 -24.52 -1.88
C SER A 412 -5.33 -24.18 -0.40
#